data_6b2c72328611858bf0c8a2e0226e1c1d
#
_entry.id   6b2c72328611858bf0c8a2e0226e1c1d
#
_cell.length_a   1.000
_cell.length_b   1.000
_cell.length_c   1.000
_cell.angle_alpha   90.00
_cell.angle_beta   90.00
_cell.angle_gamma   90.00
#
_symmetry.space_group_name_H-M   'P 1'
#
loop_
_entity.id
_entity.type
_entity.pdbx_description
1 polymer ?
#
loop_
_entity_poly.entity_id
_entity_poly.type
_entity_poly.pdbx_seq_one_letter_code
_entity_poly.pdbx_strand_id
1 'polypeptide(L)'
;MTPECSINTIIKYLKYLEEAYIIESVKQYSAKTKNELMYYTKIYNADVGLNSIRCFDNRYDLTHNLENIVYNELIYMGYNLYVFNNAGKEIDFLAQKDGKKYYIQVAYSVADDKAYNREFSAFDNIDNLSQKIIITNDDIDYSTSVIKHIKLKDFLEMESL
;
A
#
# COMPACT_ATOMS: atom_id res chain seq x y z
N MET A 1 -4.78 -32.11 -18.10
CA MET A 1 -5.97 -31.36 -17.65
C MET A 1 -5.60 -30.67 -16.33
N THR A 2 -5.38 -29.39 -16.36
CA THR A 2 -5.27 -28.60 -15.11
C THR A 2 -6.67 -28.54 -14.51
N PRO A 3 -6.87 -28.88 -13.25
CA PRO A 3 -8.19 -28.78 -12.63
C PRO A 3 -8.61 -27.32 -12.64
N GLU A 4 -9.75 -27.00 -13.25
CA GLU A 4 -10.35 -25.67 -13.18
C GLU A 4 -10.75 -25.40 -11.72
N CYS A 5 -10.01 -24.53 -11.07
CA CYS A 5 -10.32 -24.09 -9.71
C CYS A 5 -11.46 -23.07 -9.77
N SER A 6 -12.57 -23.33 -9.10
CA SER A 6 -13.69 -22.37 -9.06
C SER A 6 -13.33 -21.13 -8.23
N ILE A 7 -13.92 -19.98 -8.57
CA ILE A 7 -13.75 -18.73 -7.81
C ILE A 7 -14.08 -18.93 -6.32
N ASN A 8 -15.15 -19.67 -6.02
CA ASN A 8 -15.54 -19.99 -4.64
C ASN A 8 -14.46 -20.78 -3.89
N THR A 9 -13.77 -21.68 -4.60
CA THR A 9 -12.65 -22.43 -4.01
C THR A 9 -11.48 -21.50 -3.67
N ILE A 10 -11.13 -20.57 -4.57
CA ILE A 10 -10.07 -19.58 -4.33
C ILE A 10 -10.40 -18.71 -3.12
N ILE A 11 -11.62 -18.17 -3.06
CA ILE A 11 -12.09 -17.35 -1.93
C ILE A 11 -11.97 -18.12 -0.61
N LYS A 12 -12.35 -19.41 -0.61
CA LYS A 12 -12.25 -20.25 0.58
C LYS A 12 -10.81 -20.45 1.04
N TYR A 13 -9.87 -20.67 0.10
CA TYR A 13 -8.45 -20.81 0.45
C TYR A 13 -7.85 -19.49 0.95
N LEU A 14 -8.19 -18.35 0.33
CA LEU A 14 -7.75 -17.04 0.82
C LEU A 14 -8.21 -16.82 2.26
N LYS A 15 -9.49 -17.15 2.57
CA LYS A 15 -10.00 -17.05 3.92
C LYS A 15 -9.23 -17.94 4.92
N TYR A 16 -8.84 -19.15 4.54
CA TYR A 16 -8.02 -19.99 5.40
C TYR A 16 -6.62 -19.41 5.64
N LEU A 17 -6.01 -18.77 4.63
CA LEU A 17 -4.73 -18.11 4.78
C LEU A 17 -4.84 -16.87 5.69
N GLU A 18 -5.94 -16.12 5.62
CA GLU A 18 -6.25 -15.00 6.53
C GLU A 18 -6.44 -15.51 7.97
N GLU A 19 -7.24 -16.56 8.17
CA GLU A 19 -7.46 -17.17 9.48
C GLU A 19 -6.17 -17.75 10.09
N ALA A 20 -5.21 -18.15 9.25
CA ALA A 20 -3.89 -18.62 9.67
C ALA A 20 -2.87 -17.48 9.84
N TYR A 21 -3.26 -16.21 9.68
CA TYR A 21 -2.38 -15.03 9.74
C TYR A 21 -1.18 -15.08 8.78
N ILE A 22 -1.34 -15.73 7.62
CA ILE A 22 -0.31 -15.80 6.57
C ILE A 22 -0.42 -14.59 5.65
N ILE A 23 -1.66 -14.18 5.34
CA ILE A 23 -1.97 -13.02 4.52
C ILE A 23 -3.00 -12.12 5.21
N GLU A 24 -3.06 -10.87 4.78
CA GLU A 24 -4.12 -9.93 5.11
C GLU A 24 -4.68 -9.29 3.84
N SER A 25 -6.01 -9.18 3.77
CA SER A 25 -6.69 -8.54 2.65
C SER A 25 -7.10 -7.12 3.00
N VAL A 26 -6.72 -6.16 2.15
CA VAL A 26 -7.02 -4.75 2.35
C VAL A 26 -8.22 -4.35 1.51
N LYS A 27 -9.17 -3.69 2.14
CA LYS A 27 -10.40 -3.21 1.50
C LYS A 27 -10.18 -1.85 0.84
N GLN A 28 -11.00 -1.57 -0.16
CA GLN A 28 -11.02 -0.26 -0.77
C GLN A 28 -11.88 0.71 0.03
N TYR A 29 -11.38 1.95 0.19
CA TYR A 29 -12.15 3.07 0.74
C TYR A 29 -12.75 3.92 -0.39
N SER A 30 -14.06 4.19 -0.33
CA SER A 30 -14.72 5.04 -1.33
C SER A 30 -14.81 6.48 -0.85
N ALA A 31 -14.22 7.41 -1.61
CA ALA A 31 -14.35 8.84 -1.35
C ALA A 31 -15.80 9.33 -1.48
N LYS A 32 -16.61 8.75 -2.38
CA LYS A 32 -18.00 9.13 -2.62
C LYS A 32 -18.91 8.77 -1.46
N THR A 33 -18.79 7.57 -0.95
CA THR A 33 -19.62 7.06 0.15
C THR A 33 -19.03 7.33 1.52
N LYS A 34 -17.73 7.71 1.57
CA LYS A 34 -16.91 7.82 2.80
C LYS A 34 -16.93 6.55 3.66
N ASN A 35 -17.15 5.42 3.01
CA ASN A 35 -17.19 4.11 3.62
C ASN A 35 -16.22 3.15 2.93
N GLU A 36 -15.82 2.09 3.63
CA GLU A 36 -15.11 0.99 3.00
C GLU A 36 -16.04 0.27 1.99
N LEU A 37 -15.46 -0.16 0.87
CA LEU A 37 -16.14 -1.04 -0.06
C LEU A 37 -15.88 -2.48 0.36
N MET A 38 -16.89 -3.35 0.14
CA MET A 38 -16.78 -4.78 0.51
C MET A 38 -15.80 -5.58 -0.37
N TYR A 39 -15.13 -4.91 -1.32
CA TYR A 39 -14.19 -5.56 -2.23
C TYR A 39 -12.77 -5.47 -1.67
N TYR A 40 -12.11 -6.62 -1.61
CA TYR A 40 -10.67 -6.68 -1.36
C TYR A 40 -9.94 -6.30 -2.64
N THR A 41 -8.97 -5.44 -2.54
CA THR A 41 -8.23 -4.95 -3.70
C THR A 41 -6.76 -5.37 -3.69
N LYS A 42 -6.17 -5.50 -2.50
CA LYS A 42 -4.78 -5.93 -2.31
C LYS A 42 -4.68 -6.98 -1.22
N ILE A 43 -3.68 -7.84 -1.36
CA ILE A 43 -3.34 -8.89 -0.38
C ILE A 43 -1.86 -8.73 -0.05
N TYR A 44 -1.57 -8.64 1.24
CA TYR A 44 -0.22 -8.54 1.78
C TYR A 44 0.14 -9.77 2.58
N ASN A 45 1.40 -10.20 2.52
CA ASN A 45 1.91 -11.29 3.34
C ASN A 45 2.32 -10.74 4.72
N ALA A 46 1.98 -11.47 5.78
CA ALA A 46 2.44 -11.15 7.12
C ALA A 46 3.97 -11.22 7.23
N ASP A 47 4.58 -12.14 6.48
CA ASP A 47 6.04 -12.24 6.33
C ASP A 47 6.42 -12.00 4.86
N VAL A 48 7.15 -10.90 4.61
CA VAL A 48 7.62 -10.57 3.25
C VAL A 48 8.60 -11.61 2.68
N GLY A 49 9.23 -12.45 3.52
CA GLY A 49 10.03 -13.59 3.08
C GLY A 49 9.23 -14.57 2.22
N LEU A 50 7.92 -14.67 2.43
CA LEU A 50 7.03 -15.51 1.61
C LEU A 50 6.95 -15.02 0.15
N ASN A 51 7.18 -13.73 -0.11
CA ASN A 51 7.20 -13.19 -1.46
C ASN A 51 8.36 -13.77 -2.30
N SER A 52 9.47 -14.14 -1.67
CA SER A 52 10.63 -14.73 -2.36
C SER A 52 10.35 -16.16 -2.85
N ILE A 53 9.46 -16.90 -2.21
CA ILE A 53 9.10 -18.28 -2.59
C ILE A 53 8.37 -18.32 -3.94
N ARG A 54 7.69 -17.23 -4.31
CA ARG A 54 6.96 -17.10 -5.57
C ARG A 54 7.85 -16.94 -6.80
N CYS A 55 9.12 -16.60 -6.63
CA CYS A 55 9.99 -16.22 -7.73
C CYS A 55 10.65 -17.44 -8.36
N PHE A 56 9.89 -18.29 -9.08
CA PHE A 56 10.45 -19.31 -9.95
C PHE A 56 11.35 -18.73 -11.05
N ASP A 57 11.22 -17.42 -11.36
CA ASP A 57 11.91 -16.73 -12.45
C ASP A 57 12.96 -15.72 -11.99
N ASN A 58 13.36 -15.70 -10.71
CA ASN A 58 14.26 -14.68 -10.13
C ASN A 58 13.81 -13.22 -10.35
N ARG A 59 12.55 -12.97 -10.69
CA ARG A 59 11.97 -11.63 -10.81
C ARG A 59 11.44 -11.17 -9.47
N TYR A 60 12.33 -10.64 -8.67
CA TYR A 60 11.96 -10.03 -7.40
C TYR A 60 11.28 -8.67 -7.68
N ASP A 61 9.99 -8.54 -7.43
CA ASP A 61 9.29 -7.26 -7.54
C ASP A 61 9.61 -6.40 -6.31
N LEU A 62 10.61 -5.54 -6.46
CA LEU A 62 11.09 -4.67 -5.39
C LEU A 62 10.00 -3.70 -4.93
N THR A 63 9.19 -3.18 -5.84
CA THR A 63 8.13 -2.21 -5.50
C THR A 63 7.03 -2.88 -4.68
N HIS A 64 6.56 -4.06 -5.10
CA HIS A 64 5.55 -4.80 -4.35
C HIS A 64 6.04 -5.22 -2.95
N ASN A 65 7.30 -5.61 -2.83
CA ASN A 65 7.87 -5.94 -1.53
C ASN A 65 8.01 -4.71 -0.63
N LEU A 66 8.39 -3.57 -1.19
CA LEU A 66 8.47 -2.32 -0.48
C LEU A 66 7.10 -1.90 0.07
N GLU A 67 6.08 -2.00 -0.76
CA GLU A 67 4.69 -1.72 -0.38
C GLU A 67 4.23 -2.66 0.76
N ASN A 68 4.56 -3.96 0.69
CA ASN A 68 4.24 -4.92 1.76
C ASN A 68 5.00 -4.60 3.07
N ILE A 69 6.25 -4.15 3.00
CA ILE A 69 7.01 -3.72 4.18
C ILE A 69 6.33 -2.52 4.82
N VAL A 70 5.97 -1.50 4.03
CA VAL A 70 5.27 -0.31 4.53
C VAL A 70 3.91 -0.68 5.12
N TYR A 71 3.17 -1.60 4.49
CA TYR A 71 1.92 -2.13 5.01
C TYR A 71 2.11 -2.71 6.42
N ASN A 72 3.04 -3.65 6.58
CA ASN A 72 3.28 -4.33 7.86
C ASN A 72 3.68 -3.33 8.94
N GLU A 73 4.52 -2.34 8.63
CA GLU A 73 4.95 -1.31 9.57
C GLU A 73 3.79 -0.40 10.01
N LEU A 74 2.93 0.02 9.06
CA LEU A 74 1.74 0.82 9.39
C LEU A 74 0.76 0.05 10.27
N ILE A 75 0.57 -1.25 10.04
CA ILE A 75 -0.24 -2.12 10.92
C ILE A 75 0.40 -2.21 12.31
N TYR A 76 1.72 -2.41 12.39
CA TYR A 76 2.46 -2.43 13.65
C TYR A 76 2.33 -1.12 14.42
N MET A 77 2.37 0.02 13.73
CA MET A 77 2.10 1.36 14.31
C MET A 77 0.64 1.54 14.75
N GLY A 78 -0.27 0.62 14.44
CA GLY A 78 -1.68 0.63 14.85
C GLY A 78 -2.60 1.46 13.94
N TYR A 79 -2.27 1.63 12.67
CA TYR A 79 -3.15 2.28 11.69
C TYR A 79 -4.17 1.30 11.10
N ASN A 80 -5.40 1.79 10.85
CA ASN A 80 -6.36 1.11 9.99
C ASN A 80 -6.06 1.50 8.53
N LEU A 81 -5.87 0.50 7.66
CA LEU A 81 -5.42 0.69 6.30
C LEU A 81 -6.49 0.33 5.28
N TYR A 82 -6.57 1.14 4.23
CA TYR A 82 -7.45 0.93 3.08
C TYR A 82 -6.68 1.29 1.81
N VAL A 83 -7.03 0.66 0.69
CA VAL A 83 -6.66 1.17 -0.64
C VAL A 83 -7.60 2.31 -0.99
N PHE A 84 -7.08 3.40 -1.54
CA PHE A 84 -7.89 4.56 -1.89
C PHE A 84 -7.88 4.80 -3.40
N ASN A 85 -9.05 4.90 -4.02
CA ASN A 85 -9.17 5.26 -5.42
C ASN A 85 -9.53 6.73 -5.55
N ASN A 86 -8.61 7.51 -6.09
CA ASN A 86 -8.75 8.93 -6.34
C ASN A 86 -9.05 9.19 -7.83
N ALA A 87 -10.33 9.17 -8.20
CA ALA A 87 -10.79 9.46 -9.58
C ALA A 87 -10.08 8.60 -10.66
N GLY A 88 -9.83 7.32 -10.37
CA GLY A 88 -9.18 6.38 -11.29
C GLY A 88 -7.67 6.22 -11.09
N LYS A 89 -7.05 7.03 -10.23
CA LYS A 89 -5.69 6.83 -9.75
C LYS A 89 -5.73 6.14 -8.39
N GLU A 90 -4.96 5.09 -8.22
CA GLU A 90 -4.85 4.39 -6.96
C GLU A 90 -3.83 5.09 -6.06
N ILE A 91 -4.17 5.22 -4.78
CA ILE A 91 -3.26 5.53 -3.70
C ILE A 91 -3.11 4.26 -2.87
N ASP A 92 -1.88 3.85 -2.63
CA ASP A 92 -1.57 2.57 -2.01
C ASP A 92 -2.23 2.43 -0.65
N PHE A 93 -2.13 3.46 0.20
CA PHE A 93 -2.76 3.43 1.51
C PHE A 93 -3.47 4.74 1.87
N LEU A 94 -4.70 4.60 2.35
CA LEU A 94 -5.34 5.55 3.25
C LEU A 94 -5.18 5.00 4.67
N ALA A 95 -4.26 5.56 5.45
CA ALA A 95 -4.02 5.18 6.83
C ALA A 95 -4.82 6.07 7.78
N GLN A 96 -5.51 5.45 8.75
CA GLN A 96 -6.36 6.15 9.71
C GLN A 96 -6.00 5.75 11.14
N LYS A 97 -5.74 6.72 12.00
CA LYS A 97 -5.48 6.54 13.43
C LYS A 97 -5.89 7.81 14.19
N ASP A 98 -6.58 7.66 15.31
CA ASP A 98 -6.96 8.76 16.22
C ASP A 98 -7.66 9.93 15.51
N GLY A 99 -8.54 9.62 14.54
CA GLY A 99 -9.29 10.60 13.77
C GLY A 99 -8.48 11.31 12.66
N LYS A 100 -7.19 11.06 12.54
CA LYS A 100 -6.33 11.56 11.47
C LYS A 100 -6.32 10.63 10.27
N LYS A 101 -6.11 11.23 9.09
CA LYS A 101 -6.01 10.51 7.80
C LYS A 101 -4.74 10.89 7.09
N TYR A 102 -4.06 9.89 6.57
CA TYR A 102 -2.82 10.00 5.80
C TYR A 102 -3.01 9.28 4.47
N TYR A 103 -2.73 9.96 3.38
CA TYR A 103 -2.70 9.37 2.04
C TYR A 103 -1.24 9.05 1.71
N ILE A 104 -0.96 7.77 1.48
CA ILE A 104 0.42 7.29 1.37
C ILE A 104 0.60 6.58 0.04
N GLN A 105 1.61 6.98 -0.71
CA GLN A 105 2.08 6.33 -1.91
C GLN A 105 3.45 5.73 -1.66
N VAL A 106 3.72 4.56 -2.22
CA VAL A 106 4.97 3.84 -2.05
C VAL A 106 5.60 3.55 -3.40
N ALA A 107 6.84 3.97 -3.61
CA ALA A 107 7.58 3.67 -4.82
C ALA A 107 9.02 3.30 -4.48
N TYR A 108 9.66 2.47 -5.32
CA TYR A 108 11.08 2.18 -5.13
C TYR A 108 11.93 3.43 -5.30
N SER A 109 11.65 4.21 -6.35
CA SER A 109 12.32 5.49 -6.63
C SER A 109 11.40 6.40 -7.45
N VAL A 110 11.54 7.71 -7.22
CA VAL A 110 10.92 8.78 -8.00
C VAL A 110 11.96 9.68 -8.66
N ALA A 111 13.18 9.20 -8.82
CA ALA A 111 14.29 9.97 -9.39
C ALA A 111 14.12 10.29 -10.89
N ASP A 112 13.31 9.51 -11.64
CA ASP A 112 12.98 9.83 -13.02
C ASP A 112 11.64 10.55 -13.15
N ASP A 113 11.53 11.45 -14.12
CA ASP A 113 10.36 12.31 -14.31
C ASP A 113 9.05 11.54 -14.53
N LYS A 114 9.12 10.36 -15.15
CA LYS A 114 7.94 9.55 -15.41
C LYS A 114 7.41 8.91 -14.12
N ALA A 115 8.30 8.36 -13.30
CA ALA A 115 7.96 7.81 -11.99
C ALA A 115 7.45 8.94 -11.07
N TYR A 116 8.17 10.06 -11.02
CA TYR A 116 7.76 11.24 -10.26
C TYR A 116 6.34 11.67 -10.62
N ASN A 117 6.07 11.93 -11.88
CA ASN A 117 4.76 12.40 -12.33
C ASN A 117 3.65 11.37 -12.05
N ARG A 118 3.93 10.07 -12.19
CA ARG A 118 2.97 9.01 -11.89
C ARG A 118 2.58 9.03 -10.41
N GLU A 119 3.55 8.98 -9.51
CA GLU A 119 3.31 8.84 -8.08
C GLU A 119 2.74 10.12 -7.46
N PHE A 120 3.30 11.28 -7.82
CA PHE A 120 2.82 12.54 -7.27
C PHE A 120 1.42 12.92 -7.78
N SER A 121 1.11 12.59 -9.04
CA SER A 121 -0.22 12.87 -9.59
C SER A 121 -1.35 11.99 -9.01
N ALA A 122 -1.03 10.93 -8.26
CA ALA A 122 -2.03 10.17 -7.52
C ALA A 122 -2.72 11.03 -6.45
N PHE A 123 -2.04 12.04 -5.94
CA PHE A 123 -2.58 12.98 -4.94
C PHE A 123 -3.37 14.16 -5.53
N ASP A 124 -3.49 14.26 -6.87
CA ASP A 124 -4.28 15.33 -7.50
C ASP A 124 -5.71 15.33 -6.95
N ASN A 125 -6.26 16.55 -6.75
CA ASN A 125 -7.62 16.76 -6.23
C ASN A 125 -7.90 16.24 -4.79
N ILE A 126 -6.89 15.74 -4.07
CA ILE A 126 -7.02 15.54 -2.63
C ILE A 126 -6.85 16.89 -1.95
N ASP A 127 -7.71 17.16 -0.97
CA ASP A 127 -7.65 18.38 -0.17
C ASP A 127 -6.23 18.65 0.35
N ASN A 128 -5.78 19.89 0.22
CA ASN A 128 -4.46 20.32 0.67
C ASN A 128 -4.28 20.29 2.19
N LEU A 129 -5.37 20.25 2.95
CA LEU A 129 -5.33 20.08 4.40
C LEU A 129 -5.10 18.63 4.83
N SER A 130 -5.27 17.67 3.90
CA SER A 130 -5.01 16.25 4.15
C SER A 130 -3.52 15.96 4.10
N GLN A 131 -3.04 15.12 4.99
CA GLN A 131 -1.64 14.71 5.01
C GLN A 131 -1.35 13.73 3.87
N LYS A 132 -0.41 14.07 3.02
CA LYS A 132 0.02 13.32 1.85
C LYS A 132 1.49 12.96 2.02
N ILE A 133 1.78 11.68 1.89
CA ILE A 133 3.13 11.14 2.13
C ILE A 133 3.52 10.27 0.94
N ILE A 134 4.73 10.45 0.47
CA ILE A 134 5.36 9.49 -0.44
C ILE A 134 6.55 8.85 0.26
N ILE A 135 6.63 7.52 0.21
CA ILE A 135 7.72 6.75 0.82
C ILE A 135 8.52 6.11 -0.30
N THR A 136 9.82 6.37 -0.35
CA THR A 136 10.73 5.79 -1.36
C THR A 136 12.05 5.34 -0.74
N ASN A 137 12.86 4.67 -1.54
CA ASN A 137 14.24 4.32 -1.15
C ASN A 137 15.28 5.37 -1.63
N ASP A 138 14.83 6.52 -2.15
CA ASP A 138 15.70 7.57 -2.60
C ASP A 138 16.39 8.28 -1.42
N ASP A 139 17.64 8.72 -1.64
CA ASP A 139 18.40 9.52 -0.66
C ASP A 139 18.07 11.02 -0.75
N ILE A 140 17.53 11.46 -1.90
CA ILE A 140 17.17 12.85 -2.16
C ILE A 140 15.78 13.13 -1.62
N ASP A 141 15.60 14.26 -0.95
CA ASP A 141 14.27 14.69 -0.49
C ASP A 141 13.48 15.32 -1.66
N TYR A 142 12.35 14.70 -1.97
CA TYR A 142 11.37 15.14 -2.99
C TYR A 142 10.14 15.82 -2.38
N SER A 143 10.20 16.26 -1.12
CA SER A 143 9.08 16.95 -0.47
C SER A 143 8.68 18.21 -1.23
N THR A 144 7.38 18.43 -1.29
CA THR A 144 6.78 19.66 -1.83
C THR A 144 6.11 20.45 -0.69
N SER A 145 5.46 21.57 -1.00
CA SER A 145 4.69 22.33 -0.01
C SER A 145 3.47 21.57 0.56
N VAL A 146 3.01 20.49 -0.10
CA VAL A 146 1.78 19.75 0.23
C VAL A 146 1.98 18.24 0.35
N ILE A 147 3.10 17.70 -0.10
CA ILE A 147 3.42 16.27 -0.05
C ILE A 147 4.75 16.12 0.68
N LYS A 148 4.75 15.34 1.76
CA LYS A 148 5.96 14.99 2.50
C LYS A 148 6.60 13.75 1.88
N HIS A 149 7.89 13.83 1.55
CA HIS A 149 8.68 12.66 1.20
C HIS A 149 9.35 12.10 2.46
N ILE A 150 9.30 10.78 2.61
CA ILE A 150 9.97 10.07 3.70
C ILE A 150 10.79 8.94 3.09
N LYS A 151 12.09 8.90 3.41
CA LYS A 151 12.92 7.78 3.04
C LYS A 151 12.47 6.52 3.79
N LEU A 152 12.44 5.37 3.12
CA LEU A 152 12.00 4.10 3.73
C LEU A 152 12.71 3.80 5.05
N LYS A 153 14.03 3.98 5.10
CA LYS A 153 14.81 3.73 6.32
C LYS A 153 14.31 4.58 7.48
N ASP A 154 14.11 5.87 7.24
CA ASP A 154 13.65 6.80 8.28
C ASP A 154 12.21 6.47 8.71
N PHE A 155 11.35 6.06 7.75
CA PHE A 155 10.00 5.59 8.04
C PHE A 155 9.99 4.38 8.99
N LEU A 156 10.88 3.39 8.78
CA LEU A 156 10.99 2.20 9.61
C LEU A 156 11.56 2.47 11.03
N GLU A 157 12.13 3.64 11.26
CA GLU A 157 12.61 4.10 12.57
C GLU A 157 11.57 4.95 13.32
N MET A 158 10.39 5.23 12.69
CA MET A 158 9.33 6.05 13.28
C MET A 158 8.42 5.21 14.18
N GLU A 159 7.90 5.82 15.24
CA GLU A 159 6.85 5.21 16.09
C GLU A 159 5.43 5.56 15.58
N SER A 160 5.29 6.61 14.80
CA SER A 160 4.02 7.07 14.20
C SER A 160 4.28 8.07 13.07
N LEU A 161 3.27 8.30 12.18
CA LEU A 161 3.29 9.33 11.12
C LEU A 161 3.04 10.73 11.67
#